data_170ea79c08365e473199e4147cf91aa1
#
_entry.id   170ea79c08365e473199e4147cf91aa1
#
_cell.length_a   1.000
_cell.length_b   1.000
_cell.length_c   1.000
_cell.angle_alpha   90.00
_cell.angle_beta   90.00
_cell.angle_gamma   90.00
#
_symmetry.space_group_name_H-M   'P 1'
#
loop_
_entity.id
_entity.type
_entity.pdbx_description
1 polymer ?
#
loop_
_entity_poly.entity_id
_entity_poly.type
_entity_poly.pdbx_seq_one_letter_code
_entity_poly.pdbx_strand_id
1 'polypeptide(L)'
;MEKKKFRFHYGYIVLLATIIMNVYFACSYSVVSQFMSPILTEYPEISRTQFSLVFSIHALSSAIYLTQFGKINKLLKNENVPVLGGLGLAAGFFIYSITSNIYVFYCGALLVGLCAAFFSSAITITLLNKWFSKGQATLLAVSMTGGALGGTIGSKVVGSAIGSIGYATTLRYIAIGMVIVVVVVRLLLRKDPKELGITPCFADQVEAKADDGKNVELPGITLKQALKTYNFYAILGVFLLFGMCFYATYSNLSVYMADLGFDPALIGSIFGMIFLVNAITMIPGGAVADWLGCRITMLVLICAFIACVALMAFTVSSATIMYVVCILMGVAYLFPKVLSCAMVNSAFGPKDSASFTGWIQAMICIGAFVGSPLLNVVYDMTQSYKGAFIAMIPVMVVCAVLGFTGIKKVKGW
;
A
#
# COMPACT_ATOMS: atom_id res chain seq x y z
N MET A 1 -33.79 -27.32 18.43
CA MET A 1 -32.88 -26.41 17.68
C MET A 1 -33.48 -25.01 17.74
N GLU A 2 -33.09 -24.22 18.74
CA GLU A 2 -33.48 -22.81 18.81
C GLU A 2 -32.84 -22.04 17.67
N LYS A 3 -33.66 -21.40 16.85
CA LYS A 3 -33.21 -20.43 15.83
C LYS A 3 -32.53 -19.28 16.56
N LYS A 4 -31.19 -19.25 16.63
CA LYS A 4 -30.43 -18.08 17.11
C LYS A 4 -30.90 -16.87 16.28
N LYS A 5 -31.71 -16.00 16.86
CA LYS A 5 -32.06 -14.69 16.31
C LYS A 5 -30.75 -13.98 15.96
N PHE A 6 -30.57 -13.63 14.71
CA PHE A 6 -29.43 -12.85 14.22
C PHE A 6 -29.50 -11.47 14.90
N ARG A 7 -28.85 -11.32 16.05
CA ARG A 7 -28.70 -10.00 16.70
C ARG A 7 -27.62 -9.26 15.94
N PHE A 8 -28.00 -8.18 15.25
CA PHE A 8 -27.07 -7.30 14.57
C PHE A 8 -26.08 -6.73 15.59
N HIS A 9 -24.81 -7.14 15.49
CA HIS A 9 -23.76 -6.71 16.40
C HIS A 9 -23.09 -5.43 15.87
N TYR A 10 -22.83 -4.46 16.74
CA TYR A 10 -22.25 -3.17 16.34
C TYR A 10 -20.89 -3.31 15.62
N GLY A 11 -20.16 -4.37 15.87
CA GLY A 11 -18.94 -4.70 15.15
C GLY A 11 -19.07 -4.66 13.62
N TYR A 12 -20.23 -5.02 13.05
CA TYR A 12 -20.47 -4.93 11.61
C TYR A 12 -20.57 -3.48 11.10
N ILE A 13 -21.03 -2.54 11.95
CA ILE A 13 -21.01 -1.10 11.64
C ILE A 13 -19.56 -0.60 11.60
N VAL A 14 -18.72 -1.05 12.53
CA VAL A 14 -17.29 -0.74 12.53
C VAL A 14 -16.59 -1.32 11.31
N LEU A 15 -16.94 -2.54 10.90
CA LEU A 15 -16.43 -3.13 9.64
C LEU A 15 -16.83 -2.26 8.44
N LEU A 16 -18.09 -1.83 8.35
CA LEU A 16 -18.54 -0.92 7.29
C LEU A 16 -17.76 0.40 7.30
N ALA A 17 -17.53 0.98 8.48
CA ALA A 17 -16.71 2.19 8.61
C ALA A 17 -15.28 1.99 8.09
N THR A 18 -14.66 0.84 8.39
CA THR A 18 -13.32 0.52 7.87
C THR A 18 -13.31 0.28 6.36
N ILE A 19 -14.36 -0.28 5.79
CA ILE A 19 -14.49 -0.44 4.33
C ILE A 19 -14.57 0.95 3.66
N ILE A 20 -15.47 1.82 4.13
CA ILE A 20 -15.62 3.19 3.61
C ILE A 20 -14.29 3.95 3.68
N MET A 21 -13.61 3.84 4.81
CA MET A 21 -12.30 4.43 5.03
C MET A 21 -11.25 3.95 4.01
N ASN A 22 -11.14 2.64 3.80
CA ASN A 22 -10.17 2.06 2.86
C ASN A 22 -10.53 2.35 1.39
N VAL A 23 -11.82 2.35 1.03
CA VAL A 23 -12.30 2.74 -0.30
C VAL A 23 -11.85 4.16 -0.62
N TYR A 24 -12.17 5.11 0.25
CA TYR A 24 -11.87 6.52 -0.03
C TYR A 24 -10.37 6.82 0.06
N PHE A 25 -9.65 6.17 0.99
CA PHE A 25 -8.20 6.27 1.06
C PHE A 25 -7.53 5.84 -0.25
N ALA A 26 -7.97 4.74 -0.83
CA ALA A 26 -7.45 4.29 -2.11
C ALA A 26 -7.86 5.20 -3.29
N CYS A 27 -9.10 5.72 -3.27
CA CYS A 27 -9.56 6.70 -4.27
C CYS A 27 -8.74 7.99 -4.29
N SER A 28 -8.18 8.38 -3.16
CA SER A 28 -7.46 9.65 -3.00
C SER A 28 -5.95 9.49 -3.01
N TYR A 29 -5.42 8.69 -2.08
CA TYR A 29 -3.98 8.55 -1.87
C TYR A 29 -3.29 7.72 -2.96
N SER A 30 -3.90 6.62 -3.39
CA SER A 30 -3.27 5.72 -4.36
C SER A 30 -3.20 6.30 -5.77
N VAL A 31 -3.97 7.33 -6.06
CA VAL A 31 -4.01 7.99 -7.38
C VAL A 31 -3.20 9.29 -7.44
N VAL A 32 -2.48 9.65 -6.39
CA VAL A 32 -1.69 10.90 -6.31
C VAL A 32 -0.69 11.03 -7.46
N SER A 33 -0.15 9.93 -7.98
CA SER A 33 0.76 9.93 -9.13
C SER A 33 0.13 10.50 -10.41
N GLN A 34 -1.20 10.47 -10.56
CA GLN A 34 -1.88 11.03 -11.75
C GLN A 34 -1.85 12.55 -11.80
N PHE A 35 -1.62 13.20 -10.66
CA PHE A 35 -1.49 14.66 -10.59
C PHE A 35 -0.12 15.18 -11.02
N MET A 36 0.90 14.31 -11.11
CA MET A 36 2.25 14.73 -11.45
C MET A 36 2.33 15.37 -12.84
N SER A 37 1.77 14.72 -13.87
CA SER A 37 1.83 15.27 -15.24
C SER A 37 1.14 16.63 -15.40
N PRO A 38 -0.12 16.82 -14.98
CA PRO A 38 -0.78 18.13 -15.10
C PRO A 38 -0.09 19.22 -14.29
N ILE A 39 0.47 18.92 -13.11
CA ILE A 39 1.21 19.90 -12.30
C ILE A 39 2.51 20.32 -13.01
N LEU A 40 3.28 19.37 -13.55
CA LEU A 40 4.51 19.68 -14.30
C LEU A 40 4.25 20.39 -15.63
N THR A 41 3.07 20.20 -16.21
CA THR A 41 2.66 20.96 -17.41
C THR A 41 2.32 22.41 -17.06
N GLU A 42 1.70 22.66 -15.91
CA GLU A 42 1.34 24.01 -15.45
C GLU A 42 2.55 24.77 -14.87
N TYR A 43 3.51 24.05 -14.27
CA TYR A 43 4.73 24.61 -13.65
C TYR A 43 6.00 23.98 -14.25
N PRO A 44 6.40 24.40 -15.48
CA PRO A 44 7.56 23.84 -16.19
C PRO A 44 8.91 24.06 -15.50
N GLU A 45 8.98 25.01 -14.57
CA GLU A 45 10.16 25.27 -13.75
C GLU A 45 10.45 24.18 -12.71
N ILE A 46 9.46 23.35 -12.38
CA ILE A 46 9.63 22.23 -11.47
C ILE A 46 10.11 21.01 -12.25
N SER A 47 11.34 20.53 -11.96
CA SER A 47 11.83 19.32 -12.62
C SER A 47 11.10 18.06 -12.12
N ARG A 48 11.11 17.00 -12.93
CA ARG A 48 10.53 15.71 -12.54
C ARG A 48 11.19 15.14 -11.29
N THR A 49 12.49 15.27 -11.18
CA THR A 49 13.23 14.87 -9.97
C THR A 49 12.75 15.63 -8.74
N GLN A 50 12.59 16.94 -8.82
CA GLN A 50 12.07 17.74 -7.70
C GLN A 50 10.67 17.30 -7.30
N PHE A 51 9.75 17.11 -8.27
CA PHE A 51 8.41 16.67 -7.94
C PHE A 51 8.35 15.25 -7.38
N SER A 52 9.21 14.36 -7.84
CA SER A 52 9.27 12.96 -7.35
C SER A 52 9.65 12.86 -5.86
N LEU A 53 10.32 13.87 -5.30
CA LEU A 53 10.60 13.96 -3.87
C LEU A 53 9.30 14.05 -3.03
N VAL A 54 8.19 14.51 -3.61
CA VAL A 54 6.87 14.48 -2.96
C VAL A 54 6.52 13.03 -2.56
N PHE A 55 6.67 12.06 -3.50
CA PHE A 55 6.41 10.65 -3.22
C PHE A 55 7.41 10.05 -2.22
N SER A 56 8.66 10.49 -2.29
CA SER A 56 9.70 10.09 -1.36
C SER A 56 9.38 10.57 0.07
N ILE A 57 9.00 11.82 0.23
CA ILE A 57 8.60 12.40 1.52
C ILE A 57 7.37 11.69 2.08
N HIS A 58 6.37 11.35 1.22
CA HIS A 58 5.22 10.53 1.61
C HIS A 58 5.67 9.18 2.19
N ALA A 59 6.54 8.46 1.49
CA ALA A 59 6.99 7.13 1.91
C ALA A 59 7.76 7.20 3.25
N LEU A 60 8.69 8.16 3.39
CA LEU A 60 9.51 8.32 4.57
C LEU A 60 8.68 8.76 5.79
N SER A 61 7.81 9.75 5.64
CA SER A 61 6.97 10.23 6.73
C SER A 61 5.97 9.18 7.21
N SER A 62 5.40 8.40 6.29
CA SER A 62 4.56 7.26 6.65
C SER A 62 5.34 6.19 7.42
N ALA A 63 6.58 5.88 7.01
CA ALA A 63 7.42 4.91 7.69
C ALA A 63 7.77 5.36 9.13
N ILE A 64 8.15 6.63 9.31
CA ILE A 64 8.45 7.22 10.64
C ILE A 64 7.23 7.07 11.56
N TYR A 65 6.04 7.43 11.07
CA TYR A 65 4.84 7.32 11.87
C TYR A 65 4.52 5.87 12.25
N LEU A 66 4.61 4.93 11.31
CA LEU A 66 4.29 3.52 11.56
C LEU A 66 5.15 2.92 12.68
N THR A 67 6.41 3.39 12.86
CA THR A 67 7.26 2.96 13.99
C THR A 67 6.74 3.45 15.35
N GLN A 68 6.03 4.56 15.39
CA GLN A 68 5.47 5.17 16.61
C GLN A 68 3.96 4.91 16.79
N PHE A 69 3.34 4.19 15.85
CA PHE A 69 1.89 3.96 15.79
C PHE A 69 1.30 3.50 17.13
N GLY A 70 1.93 2.53 17.80
CA GLY A 70 1.43 2.00 19.07
C GLY A 70 1.39 3.03 20.21
N LYS A 71 2.35 3.96 20.26
CA LYS A 71 2.39 5.03 21.27
C LYS A 71 1.34 6.09 20.98
N ILE A 72 1.29 6.54 19.74
CA ILE A 72 0.37 7.61 19.29
C ILE A 72 -1.08 7.15 19.39
N ASN A 73 -1.37 5.91 19.00
CA ASN A 73 -2.70 5.34 19.07
C ASN A 73 -3.23 5.23 20.52
N LYS A 74 -2.35 4.94 21.49
CA LYS A 74 -2.73 4.96 22.92
C LYS A 74 -3.07 6.37 23.40
N LEU A 75 -2.36 7.39 22.91
CA LEU A 75 -2.57 8.80 23.31
C LEU A 75 -3.88 9.36 22.74
N LEU A 76 -4.17 9.10 21.46
CA LEU A 76 -5.27 9.75 20.72
C LEU A 76 -6.61 9.04 20.84
N LYS A 77 -6.70 7.85 21.44
CA LYS A 77 -7.83 6.92 21.40
C LYS A 77 -8.20 6.50 19.97
N ASN A 78 -8.57 5.22 19.80
CA ASN A 78 -8.72 4.60 18.46
C ASN A 78 -9.78 5.26 17.58
N GLU A 79 -10.86 5.77 18.15
CA GLU A 79 -11.94 6.42 17.42
C GLU A 79 -11.56 7.80 16.84
N ASN A 80 -10.56 8.46 17.41
CA ASN A 80 -10.11 9.79 16.98
C ASN A 80 -8.96 9.71 15.95
N VAL A 81 -8.21 8.60 15.92
CA VAL A 81 -7.08 8.42 15.01
C VAL A 81 -7.48 8.58 13.54
N PRO A 82 -8.55 7.93 13.02
CA PRO A 82 -8.98 8.14 11.63
C PRO A 82 -9.45 9.57 11.36
N VAL A 83 -10.03 10.25 12.35
CA VAL A 83 -10.48 11.64 12.19
C VAL A 83 -9.30 12.56 11.94
N LEU A 84 -8.28 12.50 12.80
CA LEU A 84 -7.07 13.31 12.63
C LEU A 84 -6.34 12.97 11.33
N GLY A 85 -6.22 11.67 11.02
CA GLY A 85 -5.61 11.23 9.77
C GLY A 85 -6.33 11.75 8.54
N GLY A 86 -7.64 11.62 8.48
CA GLY A 86 -8.44 12.07 7.35
C GLY A 86 -8.47 13.61 7.20
N LEU A 87 -8.56 14.35 8.31
CA LEU A 87 -8.46 15.82 8.26
C LEU A 87 -7.09 16.30 7.78
N GLY A 88 -6.01 15.65 8.23
CA GLY A 88 -4.67 15.97 7.76
C GLY A 88 -4.46 15.62 6.27
N LEU A 89 -5.03 14.50 5.79
CA LEU A 89 -5.04 14.18 4.36
C LEU A 89 -5.81 15.23 3.55
N ALA A 90 -6.99 15.63 4.03
CA ALA A 90 -7.78 16.69 3.38
C ALA A 90 -7.02 18.02 3.30
N ALA A 91 -6.37 18.43 4.40
CA ALA A 91 -5.53 19.62 4.43
C ALA A 91 -4.34 19.52 3.46
N GLY A 92 -3.68 18.37 3.39
CA GLY A 92 -2.57 18.16 2.47
C GLY A 92 -3.00 18.22 0.99
N PHE A 93 -4.11 17.57 0.61
CA PHE A 93 -4.66 17.68 -0.75
C PHE A 93 -5.14 19.10 -1.08
N PHE A 94 -5.69 19.80 -0.10
CA PHE A 94 -6.05 21.22 -0.29
C PHE A 94 -4.82 22.10 -0.52
N ILE A 95 -3.73 21.90 0.25
CA ILE A 95 -2.45 22.59 0.04
C ILE A 95 -1.95 22.36 -1.40
N TYR A 96 -1.98 21.11 -1.89
CA TYR A 96 -1.58 20.81 -3.28
C TYR A 96 -2.44 21.52 -4.33
N SER A 97 -3.68 21.87 -4.01
CA SER A 97 -4.61 22.52 -4.95
C SER A 97 -4.41 24.03 -5.10
N ILE A 98 -3.64 24.66 -4.21
CA ILE A 98 -3.51 26.13 -4.15
C ILE A 98 -2.07 26.61 -4.31
N THR A 99 -1.09 25.71 -4.34
CA THR A 99 0.33 26.07 -4.36
C THR A 99 0.97 25.85 -5.72
N SER A 100 1.88 26.77 -6.08
CA SER A 100 2.83 26.63 -7.18
C SER A 100 4.26 26.39 -6.70
N ASN A 101 4.51 26.53 -5.40
CA ASN A 101 5.85 26.43 -4.83
C ASN A 101 6.18 25.00 -4.42
N ILE A 102 7.27 24.43 -4.96
CA ILE A 102 7.69 23.06 -4.69
C ILE A 102 7.95 22.79 -3.19
N TYR A 103 8.45 23.76 -2.44
CA TYR A 103 8.68 23.61 -0.99
C TYR A 103 7.37 23.46 -0.21
N VAL A 104 6.31 24.13 -0.66
CA VAL A 104 4.97 23.97 -0.06
C VAL A 104 4.38 22.62 -0.44
N PHE A 105 4.66 22.08 -1.65
CA PHE A 105 4.36 20.69 -1.98
C PHE A 105 5.06 19.71 -1.03
N TYR A 106 6.33 19.95 -0.66
CA TYR A 106 7.05 19.10 0.31
C TYR A 106 6.44 19.16 1.70
N CYS A 107 6.02 20.33 2.17
CA CYS A 107 5.29 20.45 3.45
C CYS A 107 3.96 19.70 3.41
N GLY A 108 3.21 19.83 2.31
CA GLY A 108 1.99 19.05 2.07
C GLY A 108 2.28 17.55 2.02
N ALA A 109 3.38 17.13 1.38
CA ALA A 109 3.81 15.75 1.30
C ALA A 109 4.11 15.14 2.67
N LEU A 110 4.81 15.89 3.52
CA LEU A 110 5.08 15.49 4.90
C LEU A 110 3.78 15.27 5.68
N LEU A 111 2.83 16.22 5.56
CA LEU A 111 1.53 16.14 6.22
C LEU A 111 0.72 14.94 5.71
N VAL A 112 0.61 14.78 4.38
CA VAL A 112 -0.12 13.65 3.76
C VAL A 112 0.50 12.32 4.16
N GLY A 113 1.83 12.18 4.13
CA GLY A 113 2.50 10.95 4.48
C GLY A 113 2.34 10.57 5.96
N LEU A 114 2.47 11.52 6.88
CA LEU A 114 2.20 11.30 8.31
C LEU A 114 0.74 10.87 8.53
N CYS A 115 -0.20 11.58 7.91
CA CYS A 115 -1.63 11.35 8.10
C CYS A 115 -2.15 10.12 7.38
N ALA A 116 -1.53 9.69 6.29
CA ALA A 116 -1.88 8.46 5.57
C ALA A 116 -1.82 7.22 6.45
N ALA A 117 -0.84 7.14 7.36
CA ALA A 117 -0.70 6.02 8.26
C ALA A 117 -1.85 5.94 9.30
N PHE A 118 -2.43 7.08 9.72
CA PHE A 118 -3.61 7.12 10.60
C PHE A 118 -4.89 6.65 9.91
N PHE A 119 -4.91 6.63 8.58
CA PHE A 119 -6.07 6.22 7.77
C PHE A 119 -5.85 4.91 7.03
N SER A 120 -4.76 4.20 7.34
CA SER A 120 -4.27 3.00 6.66
C SER A 120 -4.79 1.69 7.26
N SER A 121 -4.24 0.58 6.75
CA SER A 121 -4.48 -0.77 7.26
C SER A 121 -4.14 -0.95 8.74
N ALA A 122 -3.19 -0.20 9.29
CA ALA A 122 -2.78 -0.35 10.69
C ALA A 122 -3.92 -0.01 11.66
N ILE A 123 -4.63 1.09 11.43
CA ILE A 123 -5.81 1.44 12.24
C ILE A 123 -6.98 0.50 11.96
N THR A 124 -7.18 0.06 10.72
CA THR A 124 -8.19 -0.94 10.35
C THR A 124 -8.02 -2.22 11.15
N ILE A 125 -6.80 -2.78 11.21
CA ILE A 125 -6.48 -3.97 12.00
C ILE A 125 -6.79 -3.73 13.49
N THR A 126 -6.39 -2.58 14.02
CA THR A 126 -6.60 -2.23 15.44
C THR A 126 -8.09 -2.16 15.79
N LEU A 127 -8.90 -1.53 14.94
CA LEU A 127 -10.34 -1.45 15.13
C LEU A 127 -11.01 -2.82 15.05
N LEU A 128 -10.70 -3.61 14.03
CA LEU A 128 -11.28 -4.94 13.85
C LEU A 128 -10.91 -5.89 14.98
N ASN A 129 -9.65 -5.87 15.45
CA ASN A 129 -9.20 -6.71 16.57
C ASN A 129 -9.89 -6.41 17.90
N LYS A 130 -10.38 -5.18 18.10
CA LYS A 130 -11.12 -4.80 19.29
C LYS A 130 -12.59 -5.22 19.27
N TRP A 131 -13.20 -5.22 18.09
CA TRP A 131 -14.62 -5.48 17.91
C TRP A 131 -14.95 -6.94 17.56
N PHE A 132 -13.93 -7.72 17.12
CA PHE A 132 -14.10 -9.12 16.73
C PHE A 132 -13.05 -10.00 17.40
N SER A 133 -13.51 -11.06 18.07
CA SER A 133 -12.63 -12.05 18.70
C SER A 133 -12.22 -13.19 17.76
N LYS A 134 -12.91 -13.36 16.60
CA LYS A 134 -12.68 -14.42 15.63
C LYS A 134 -12.85 -13.90 14.20
N GLY A 135 -12.12 -14.49 13.23
CA GLY A 135 -12.25 -14.16 11.81
C GLY A 135 -11.62 -12.84 11.41
N GLN A 136 -10.76 -12.27 12.23
CA GLN A 136 -10.12 -10.95 12.02
C GLN A 136 -9.38 -10.87 10.68
N ALA A 137 -8.67 -11.92 10.27
CA ALA A 137 -7.96 -11.96 8.99
C ALA A 137 -8.93 -11.87 7.79
N THR A 138 -10.06 -12.58 7.85
CA THR A 138 -11.09 -12.52 6.79
C THR A 138 -11.74 -11.15 6.73
N LEU A 139 -12.08 -10.56 7.89
CA LEU A 139 -12.67 -9.22 7.96
C LEU A 139 -11.71 -8.14 7.47
N LEU A 140 -10.43 -8.27 7.79
CA LEU A 140 -9.38 -7.41 7.24
C LEU A 140 -9.29 -7.54 5.72
N ALA A 141 -9.31 -8.77 5.19
CA ALA A 141 -9.28 -9.00 3.75
C ALA A 141 -10.50 -8.37 3.05
N VAL A 142 -11.70 -8.49 3.62
CA VAL A 142 -12.91 -7.83 3.11
C VAL A 142 -12.74 -6.31 3.08
N SER A 143 -12.23 -5.72 4.16
CA SER A 143 -12.00 -4.27 4.24
C SER A 143 -10.95 -3.80 3.22
N MET A 144 -9.86 -4.57 3.03
CA MET A 144 -8.80 -4.26 2.06
C MET A 144 -9.27 -4.44 0.61
N THR A 145 -10.17 -5.39 0.32
CA THR A 145 -10.79 -5.54 -1.00
C THR A 145 -11.59 -4.28 -1.36
N GLY A 146 -12.29 -3.68 -0.38
CA GLY A 146 -12.90 -2.36 -0.56
C GLY A 146 -11.90 -1.31 -1.04
N GLY A 147 -10.70 -1.27 -0.44
CA GLY A 147 -9.62 -0.39 -0.87
C GLY A 147 -9.17 -0.63 -2.33
N ALA A 148 -9.06 -1.87 -2.76
CA ALA A 148 -8.69 -2.18 -4.14
C ALA A 148 -9.77 -1.73 -5.15
N LEU A 149 -11.05 -1.95 -4.84
CA LEU A 149 -12.16 -1.43 -5.64
C LEU A 149 -12.18 0.10 -5.66
N GLY A 150 -11.92 0.73 -4.50
CA GLY A 150 -11.77 2.18 -4.39
C GLY A 150 -10.66 2.72 -5.29
N GLY A 151 -9.49 2.07 -5.32
CA GLY A 151 -8.39 2.43 -6.21
C GLY A 151 -8.76 2.32 -7.69
N THR A 152 -9.48 1.27 -8.08
CA THR A 152 -9.94 1.06 -9.46
C THR A 152 -10.90 2.17 -9.91
N ILE A 153 -11.96 2.40 -9.13
CA ILE A 153 -12.98 3.41 -9.44
C ILE A 153 -12.37 4.82 -9.34
N GLY A 154 -11.63 5.08 -8.25
CA GLY A 154 -11.00 6.36 -7.97
C GLY A 154 -10.02 6.77 -9.06
N SER A 155 -9.21 5.83 -9.56
CA SER A 155 -8.26 6.10 -10.64
C SER A 155 -8.97 6.60 -11.91
N LYS A 156 -10.07 5.95 -12.31
CA LYS A 156 -10.86 6.36 -13.48
C LYS A 156 -11.56 7.69 -13.25
N VAL A 157 -12.20 7.85 -12.09
CA VAL A 157 -12.92 9.10 -11.75
C VAL A 157 -11.97 10.28 -11.68
N VAL A 158 -10.83 10.13 -11.00
CA VAL A 158 -9.82 11.19 -10.87
C VAL A 158 -9.20 11.53 -12.21
N GLY A 159 -8.84 10.54 -13.04
CA GLY A 159 -8.33 10.79 -14.38
C GLY A 159 -9.31 11.57 -15.26
N SER A 160 -10.60 11.19 -15.25
CA SER A 160 -11.65 11.93 -15.98
C SER A 160 -11.87 13.32 -15.42
N ALA A 161 -11.85 13.50 -14.11
CA ALA A 161 -11.99 14.81 -13.46
C ALA A 161 -10.80 15.74 -13.79
N ILE A 162 -9.56 15.22 -13.79
CA ILE A 162 -8.39 16.01 -14.20
C ILE A 162 -8.55 16.53 -15.63
N GLY A 163 -9.04 15.68 -16.55
CA GLY A 163 -9.26 16.08 -17.95
C GLY A 163 -10.39 17.09 -18.15
N SER A 164 -11.43 17.07 -17.31
CA SER A 164 -12.63 17.92 -17.48
C SER A 164 -12.61 19.22 -16.68
N ILE A 165 -12.16 19.18 -15.43
CA ILE A 165 -12.21 20.33 -14.50
C ILE A 165 -10.83 20.78 -13.98
N GLY A 166 -9.76 20.15 -14.47
CA GLY A 166 -8.38 20.41 -14.07
C GLY A 166 -7.98 19.78 -12.75
N TYR A 167 -6.65 19.68 -12.53
CA TYR A 167 -6.11 18.99 -11.36
C TYR A 167 -6.39 19.74 -10.03
N ALA A 168 -6.28 21.05 -10.00
CA ALA A 168 -6.47 21.85 -8.79
C ALA A 168 -7.90 21.72 -8.25
N THR A 169 -8.90 21.80 -9.12
CA THR A 169 -10.32 21.62 -8.76
C THR A 169 -10.59 20.18 -8.31
N THR A 170 -9.99 19.20 -9.00
CA THR A 170 -10.09 17.78 -8.64
C THR A 170 -9.53 17.52 -7.23
N LEU A 171 -8.37 18.11 -6.89
CA LEU A 171 -7.77 17.99 -5.55
C LEU A 171 -8.66 18.62 -4.47
N ARG A 172 -9.31 19.76 -4.76
CA ARG A 172 -10.28 20.39 -3.83
C ARG A 172 -11.49 19.49 -3.58
N TYR A 173 -12.04 18.86 -4.61
CA TYR A 173 -13.14 17.90 -4.43
C TYR A 173 -12.71 16.66 -3.65
N ILE A 174 -11.49 16.15 -3.87
CA ILE A 174 -10.92 15.07 -3.05
C ILE A 174 -10.79 15.51 -1.59
N ALA A 175 -10.32 16.71 -1.32
CA ALA A 175 -10.20 17.23 0.03
C ALA A 175 -11.56 17.34 0.74
N ILE A 176 -12.57 17.92 0.05
CA ILE A 176 -13.94 18.03 0.57
C ILE A 176 -14.55 16.65 0.81
N GLY A 177 -14.42 15.74 -0.14
CA GLY A 177 -14.91 14.35 0.01
C GLY A 177 -14.24 13.62 1.17
N MET A 178 -12.93 13.87 1.43
CA MET A 178 -12.24 13.32 2.59
C MET A 178 -12.85 13.83 3.90
N VAL A 179 -13.18 15.11 4.00
CA VAL A 179 -13.86 15.68 5.17
C VAL A 179 -15.22 15.01 5.39
N ILE A 180 -16.00 14.82 4.32
CA ILE A 180 -17.31 14.13 4.39
C ILE A 180 -17.11 12.69 4.91
N VAL A 181 -16.16 11.96 4.35
CA VAL A 181 -15.86 10.59 4.79
C VAL A 181 -15.42 10.54 6.25
N VAL A 182 -14.58 11.50 6.69
CA VAL A 182 -14.18 11.62 8.09
C VAL A 182 -15.39 11.81 9.01
N VAL A 183 -16.33 12.67 8.65
CA VAL A 183 -17.56 12.88 9.42
C VAL A 183 -18.39 11.58 9.48
N VAL A 184 -18.59 10.91 8.34
CA VAL A 184 -19.32 9.63 8.27
C VAL A 184 -18.64 8.57 9.14
N VAL A 185 -17.33 8.40 9.00
CA VAL A 185 -16.55 7.43 9.78
C VAL A 185 -16.62 7.76 11.28
N ARG A 186 -16.55 9.04 11.67
CA ARG A 186 -16.67 9.46 13.06
C ARG A 186 -18.05 9.16 13.65
N LEU A 187 -19.10 9.30 12.87
CA LEU A 187 -20.47 8.95 13.30
C LEU A 187 -20.67 7.44 13.46
N LEU A 188 -19.99 6.65 12.61
CA LEU A 188 -20.06 5.18 12.66
C LEU A 188 -19.13 4.57 13.70
N LEU A 189 -18.02 5.21 14.07
CA LEU A 189 -17.08 4.72 15.06
C LEU A 189 -17.51 5.19 16.47
N ARG A 190 -17.84 4.24 17.31
CA ARG A 190 -18.07 4.46 18.75
C ARG A 190 -16.80 4.20 19.57
N LYS A 191 -16.86 4.53 20.86
CA LYS A 191 -15.84 4.17 21.85
C LYS A 191 -15.59 2.66 21.87
N ASP A 192 -14.50 2.26 22.48
CA ASP A 192 -14.13 0.85 22.62
C ASP A 192 -15.27 0.00 23.21
N PRO A 193 -15.44 -1.27 22.75
CA PRO A 193 -16.46 -2.18 23.29
C PRO A 193 -16.40 -2.28 24.80
N LYS A 194 -15.20 -2.28 25.40
CA LYS A 194 -15.00 -2.34 26.86
C LYS A 194 -15.57 -1.13 27.59
N GLU A 195 -15.46 0.07 27.03
CA GLU A 195 -16.02 1.31 27.63
C GLU A 195 -17.55 1.35 27.51
N LEU A 196 -18.12 0.62 26.55
CA LEU A 196 -19.56 0.52 26.30
C LEU A 196 -20.22 -0.67 27.04
N GLY A 197 -19.42 -1.52 27.70
CA GLY A 197 -19.91 -2.76 28.31
C GLY A 197 -20.43 -3.79 27.28
N ILE A 198 -19.96 -3.71 26.02
CA ILE A 198 -20.36 -4.62 24.92
C ILE A 198 -19.26 -5.67 24.76
N THR A 199 -19.63 -6.94 24.77
CA THR A 199 -18.70 -8.04 24.45
C THR A 199 -18.33 -8.00 22.97
N PRO A 200 -17.06 -8.21 22.58
CA PRO A 200 -16.67 -8.31 21.18
C PRO A 200 -17.45 -9.41 20.44
N CYS A 201 -17.68 -9.23 19.14
CA CYS A 201 -18.38 -10.21 18.32
C CYS A 201 -17.61 -11.54 18.32
N PHE A 202 -18.33 -12.66 18.53
CA PHE A 202 -17.79 -14.03 18.68
C PHE A 202 -16.95 -14.30 19.94
N ALA A 203 -17.03 -13.47 20.99
CA ALA A 203 -16.31 -13.71 22.25
C ALA A 203 -16.67 -15.06 22.88
N ASP A 204 -17.96 -15.40 22.95
CA ASP A 204 -18.47 -16.67 23.50
C ASP A 204 -17.87 -17.91 22.80
N GLN A 205 -17.47 -17.80 21.52
CA GLN A 205 -16.87 -18.91 20.76
C GLN A 205 -15.37 -19.08 21.02
N VAL A 206 -14.71 -18.09 21.61
CA VAL A 206 -13.30 -18.11 21.96
C VAL A 206 -13.13 -18.59 23.41
N GLU A 207 -14.00 -18.18 24.32
CA GLU A 207 -14.01 -18.66 25.71
C GLU A 207 -14.24 -20.18 25.79
N ALA A 208 -15.11 -20.72 24.92
CA ALA A 208 -15.35 -22.17 24.83
C ALA A 208 -14.11 -22.98 24.35
N LYS A 209 -13.08 -22.35 23.75
CA LYS A 209 -11.83 -22.97 23.32
C LYS A 209 -10.62 -22.65 24.21
N ALA A 210 -10.74 -21.70 25.10
CA ALA A 210 -9.66 -21.27 26.00
C ALA A 210 -9.43 -22.24 27.18
N ASP A 211 -10.30 -23.23 27.34
CA ASP A 211 -10.17 -24.27 28.39
C ASP A 211 -9.06 -25.32 28.12
N ASP A 212 -8.45 -25.28 26.92
CA ASP A 212 -7.22 -26.03 26.60
C ASP A 212 -5.99 -25.13 26.78
N GLY A 213 -5.75 -24.69 28.01
CA GLY A 213 -4.67 -23.78 28.42
C GLY A 213 -3.25 -24.32 28.16
N LYS A 214 -2.83 -24.33 26.91
CA LYS A 214 -1.42 -24.41 26.55
C LYS A 214 -1.04 -23.14 25.79
N ASN A 215 -0.24 -22.27 26.42
CA ASN A 215 0.61 -21.32 25.72
C ASN A 215 1.52 -22.12 24.77
N VAL A 216 1.05 -22.38 23.55
CA VAL A 216 1.90 -23.00 22.53
C VAL A 216 2.89 -21.92 22.12
N GLU A 217 4.13 -22.03 22.61
CA GLU A 217 5.22 -21.23 22.03
C GLU A 217 5.26 -21.48 20.53
N LEU A 218 4.99 -20.43 19.73
CA LEU A 218 5.06 -20.53 18.28
C LEU A 218 6.50 -20.90 17.89
N PRO A 219 6.67 -21.90 17.02
CA PRO A 219 8.01 -22.30 16.57
C PRO A 219 8.66 -21.17 15.75
N GLY A 220 9.97 -21.03 15.85
CA GLY A 220 10.71 -20.02 15.10
C GLY A 220 11.83 -19.36 15.90
N ILE A 221 12.61 -18.53 15.22
CA ILE A 221 13.72 -17.79 15.82
C ILE A 221 13.30 -16.34 16.15
N THR A 222 13.98 -15.74 17.13
CA THR A 222 13.76 -14.34 17.48
C THR A 222 14.46 -13.40 16.51
N LEU A 223 14.00 -12.15 16.44
CA LEU A 223 14.64 -11.11 15.62
C LEU A 223 16.15 -10.97 15.96
N LYS A 224 16.52 -11.03 17.25
CA LYS A 224 17.93 -10.96 17.67
C LYS A 224 18.80 -12.07 17.11
N GLN A 225 18.23 -13.26 16.94
CA GLN A 225 18.93 -14.40 16.33
C GLN A 225 19.02 -14.23 14.82
N ALA A 226 17.95 -13.77 14.17
CA ALA A 226 17.91 -13.55 12.73
C ALA A 226 18.88 -12.45 12.25
N LEU A 227 19.08 -11.39 13.04
CA LEU A 227 20.07 -10.33 12.76
C LEU A 227 21.49 -10.84 12.53
N LYS A 228 21.81 -12.07 12.98
CA LYS A 228 23.14 -12.70 12.79
C LYS A 228 23.19 -13.58 11.55
N THR A 229 22.09 -13.69 10.77
CA THR A 229 21.97 -14.61 9.64
C THR A 229 22.04 -13.88 8.31
N TYR A 230 22.69 -14.48 7.31
CA TYR A 230 22.66 -13.99 5.92
C TYR A 230 21.24 -13.87 5.37
N ASN A 231 20.37 -14.82 5.71
CA ASN A 231 18.98 -14.88 5.22
C ASN A 231 18.20 -13.60 5.55
N PHE A 232 18.43 -13.02 6.73
CA PHE A 232 17.76 -11.78 7.13
C PHE A 232 18.12 -10.62 6.19
N TYR A 233 19.41 -10.40 5.96
CA TYR A 233 19.88 -9.31 5.09
C TYR A 233 19.54 -9.56 3.62
N ALA A 234 19.57 -10.82 3.18
CA ALA A 234 19.17 -11.18 1.82
C ALA A 234 17.68 -10.87 1.57
N ILE A 235 16.80 -11.23 2.51
CA ILE A 235 15.35 -10.91 2.42
C ILE A 235 15.12 -9.40 2.48
N LEU A 236 15.80 -8.67 3.36
CA LEU A 236 15.72 -7.22 3.41
C LEU A 236 16.17 -6.57 2.10
N GLY A 237 17.28 -7.06 1.53
CA GLY A 237 17.79 -6.61 0.23
C GLY A 237 16.79 -6.83 -0.91
N VAL A 238 16.12 -7.98 -0.92
CA VAL A 238 15.06 -8.30 -1.89
C VAL A 238 13.93 -7.27 -1.84
N PHE A 239 13.41 -6.96 -0.64
CA PHE A 239 12.32 -5.99 -0.51
C PHE A 239 12.75 -4.55 -0.76
N LEU A 240 14.01 -4.21 -0.46
CA LEU A 240 14.60 -2.91 -0.79
C LEU A 240 14.67 -2.73 -2.32
N LEU A 241 15.30 -3.69 -3.03
CA LEU A 241 15.50 -3.61 -4.49
C LEU A 241 14.17 -3.67 -5.24
N PHE A 242 13.28 -4.59 -4.84
CA PHE A 242 11.94 -4.67 -5.44
C PHE A 242 11.15 -3.39 -5.17
N GLY A 243 11.13 -2.90 -3.93
CA GLY A 243 10.47 -1.66 -3.56
C GLY A 243 10.99 -0.46 -4.36
N MET A 244 12.32 -0.36 -4.54
CA MET A 244 12.96 0.69 -5.34
C MET A 244 12.45 0.69 -6.77
N CYS A 245 12.53 -0.44 -7.47
CA CYS A 245 12.13 -0.51 -8.88
C CYS A 245 10.61 -0.43 -9.07
N PHE A 246 9.84 -1.12 -8.23
CA PHE A 246 8.38 -1.16 -8.33
C PHE A 246 7.76 0.22 -8.09
N TYR A 247 8.11 0.89 -6.99
CA TYR A 247 7.52 2.19 -6.67
C TYR A 247 8.06 3.31 -7.55
N ALA A 248 9.29 3.20 -8.08
CA ALA A 248 9.79 4.11 -9.11
C ALA A 248 8.92 4.05 -10.37
N THR A 249 8.63 2.84 -10.85
CA THR A 249 7.75 2.65 -12.02
C THR A 249 6.31 3.08 -11.71
N TYR A 250 5.77 2.67 -10.56
CA TYR A 250 4.40 2.98 -10.15
C TYR A 250 4.13 4.49 -10.06
N SER A 251 5.01 5.25 -9.43
CA SER A 251 4.84 6.70 -9.25
C SER A 251 4.97 7.49 -10.55
N ASN A 252 5.72 6.98 -11.52
CA ASN A 252 5.98 7.66 -12.79
C ASN A 252 5.14 7.14 -13.95
N LEU A 253 4.37 6.06 -13.77
CA LEU A 253 3.61 5.42 -14.84
C LEU A 253 2.59 6.36 -15.48
N SER A 254 1.90 7.19 -14.70
CA SER A 254 0.92 8.15 -15.22
C SER A 254 1.59 9.25 -16.06
N VAL A 255 2.75 9.74 -15.63
CA VAL A 255 3.54 10.73 -16.40
C VAL A 255 4.08 10.11 -17.69
N TYR A 256 4.58 8.88 -17.61
CA TYR A 256 5.03 8.15 -18.79
C TYR A 256 3.90 7.99 -19.82
N MET A 257 2.69 7.65 -19.41
CA MET A 257 1.53 7.57 -20.31
C MET A 257 1.13 8.96 -20.87
N ALA A 258 1.25 10.02 -20.08
CA ALA A 258 1.01 11.38 -20.56
C ALA A 258 2.04 11.82 -21.61
N ASP A 259 3.33 11.46 -21.44
CA ASP A 259 4.39 11.71 -22.45
C ASP A 259 4.12 10.97 -23.77
N LEU A 260 3.39 9.85 -23.74
CA LEU A 260 2.94 9.13 -24.91
C LEU A 260 1.70 9.77 -25.59
N GLY A 261 1.19 10.87 -25.04
CA GLY A 261 0.06 11.61 -25.57
C GLY A 261 -1.31 11.05 -25.17
N PHE A 262 -1.39 10.21 -24.14
CA PHE A 262 -2.67 9.72 -23.64
C PHE A 262 -3.39 10.78 -22.82
N ASP A 263 -4.71 10.87 -23.02
CA ASP A 263 -5.54 11.79 -22.24
C ASP A 263 -5.69 11.31 -20.78
N PRO A 264 -5.94 12.22 -19.83
CA PRO A 264 -6.03 11.86 -18.40
C PRO A 264 -7.11 10.82 -18.07
N ALA A 265 -8.23 10.78 -18.80
CA ALA A 265 -9.30 9.82 -18.56
C ALA A 265 -8.87 8.41 -18.98
N LEU A 266 -8.15 8.30 -20.09
CA LEU A 266 -7.57 7.03 -20.53
C LEU A 266 -6.49 6.56 -19.56
N ILE A 267 -5.59 7.46 -19.14
CA ILE A 267 -4.56 7.18 -18.11
C ILE A 267 -5.21 6.63 -16.84
N GLY A 268 -6.25 7.29 -16.33
CA GLY A 268 -6.99 6.86 -15.16
C GLY A 268 -7.60 5.46 -15.32
N SER A 269 -8.15 5.17 -16.49
CA SER A 269 -8.75 3.87 -16.80
C SER A 269 -7.70 2.75 -16.86
N ILE A 270 -6.57 2.97 -17.52
CA ILE A 270 -5.46 2.03 -17.64
C ILE A 270 -4.81 1.81 -16.27
N PHE A 271 -4.50 2.88 -15.55
CA PHE A 271 -3.89 2.81 -14.21
C PHE A 271 -4.79 2.08 -13.20
N GLY A 272 -6.11 2.22 -13.32
CA GLY A 272 -7.09 1.51 -12.51
C GLY A 272 -7.01 -0.01 -12.61
N MET A 273 -6.49 -0.55 -13.73
CA MET A 273 -6.30 -2.00 -13.90
C MET A 273 -5.32 -2.60 -12.90
N ILE A 274 -4.33 -1.83 -12.42
CA ILE A 274 -3.38 -2.28 -11.38
C ILE A 274 -4.16 -2.71 -10.12
N PHE A 275 -5.11 -1.89 -9.69
CA PHE A 275 -5.92 -2.18 -8.50
C PHE A 275 -6.92 -3.29 -8.72
N LEU A 276 -7.56 -3.32 -9.89
CA LEU A 276 -8.52 -4.36 -10.25
C LEU A 276 -7.85 -5.73 -10.27
N VAL A 277 -6.72 -5.84 -10.96
CA VAL A 277 -5.94 -7.09 -11.02
C VAL A 277 -5.44 -7.48 -9.63
N ASN A 278 -4.95 -6.52 -8.84
CA ASN A 278 -4.53 -6.79 -7.48
C ASN A 278 -5.69 -7.30 -6.60
N ALA A 279 -6.90 -6.74 -6.73
CA ALA A 279 -8.08 -7.24 -6.03
C ALA A 279 -8.42 -8.69 -6.38
N ILE A 280 -8.41 -9.01 -7.68
CA ILE A 280 -8.75 -10.36 -8.19
C ILE A 280 -7.67 -11.37 -7.79
N THR A 281 -6.39 -10.97 -7.84
CA THR A 281 -5.26 -11.89 -7.63
C THR A 281 -4.86 -12.05 -6.17
N MET A 282 -5.33 -11.19 -5.26
CA MET A 282 -4.90 -11.20 -3.85
C MET A 282 -5.24 -12.51 -3.12
N ILE A 283 -6.45 -13.03 -3.30
CA ILE A 283 -6.90 -14.28 -2.68
C ILE A 283 -6.22 -15.50 -3.32
N PRO A 284 -6.32 -15.71 -4.66
CA PRO A 284 -5.66 -16.84 -5.29
C PRO A 284 -4.11 -16.76 -5.19
N GLY A 285 -3.54 -15.55 -5.14
CA GLY A 285 -2.09 -15.35 -4.98
C GLY A 285 -1.54 -15.91 -3.68
N GLY A 286 -2.29 -15.82 -2.58
CA GLY A 286 -1.95 -16.48 -1.32
C GLY A 286 -1.94 -18.00 -1.45
N ALA A 287 -3.01 -18.58 -2.04
CA ALA A 287 -3.11 -20.03 -2.27
C ALA A 287 -2.00 -20.54 -3.21
N VAL A 288 -1.67 -19.77 -4.24
CA VAL A 288 -0.56 -20.10 -5.15
C VAL A 288 0.79 -20.08 -4.42
N ALA A 289 1.00 -19.09 -3.53
CA ALA A 289 2.21 -19.03 -2.71
C ALA A 289 2.35 -20.23 -1.76
N ASP A 290 1.24 -20.71 -1.22
CA ASP A 290 1.20 -21.91 -0.36
C ASP A 290 1.47 -23.21 -1.17
N TRP A 291 0.93 -23.28 -2.39
CA TRP A 291 1.05 -24.47 -3.25
C TRP A 291 2.40 -24.57 -3.95
N LEU A 292 2.86 -23.50 -4.61
CA LEU A 292 4.14 -23.48 -5.34
C LEU A 292 5.34 -23.23 -4.42
N GLY A 293 5.10 -22.73 -3.21
CA GLY A 293 6.13 -22.28 -2.28
C GLY A 293 6.66 -20.87 -2.58
N CYS A 294 7.15 -20.21 -1.54
CA CYS A 294 7.55 -18.80 -1.59
C CYS A 294 8.62 -18.48 -2.64
N ARG A 295 9.55 -19.41 -2.93
CA ARG A 295 10.64 -19.19 -3.90
C ARG A 295 10.12 -19.08 -5.32
N ILE A 296 9.28 -20.02 -5.74
CA ILE A 296 8.74 -20.05 -7.12
C ILE A 296 7.80 -18.86 -7.30
N THR A 297 6.92 -18.62 -6.33
CA THR A 297 6.01 -17.46 -6.36
C THR A 297 6.78 -16.14 -6.46
N MET A 298 7.86 -15.98 -5.70
CA MET A 298 8.74 -14.82 -5.81
C MET A 298 9.30 -14.64 -7.22
N LEU A 299 9.84 -15.71 -7.82
CA LEU A 299 10.38 -15.66 -9.18
C LEU A 299 9.31 -15.28 -10.21
N VAL A 300 8.11 -15.85 -10.11
CA VAL A 300 6.98 -15.50 -11.01
C VAL A 300 6.63 -14.03 -10.92
N LEU A 301 6.55 -13.46 -9.71
CA LEU A 301 6.22 -12.05 -9.51
C LEU A 301 7.33 -11.11 -9.99
N ILE A 302 8.60 -11.48 -9.80
CA ILE A 302 9.75 -10.75 -10.33
C ILE A 302 9.76 -10.82 -11.86
N CYS A 303 9.51 -11.98 -12.45
CA CYS A 303 9.42 -12.14 -13.91
C CYS A 303 8.26 -11.30 -14.49
N ALA A 304 7.11 -11.26 -13.82
CA ALA A 304 6.00 -10.41 -14.23
C ALA A 304 6.41 -8.93 -14.23
N PHE A 305 7.16 -8.47 -13.23
CA PHE A 305 7.65 -7.11 -13.18
C PHE A 305 8.75 -6.83 -14.22
N ILE A 306 9.68 -7.77 -14.46
CA ILE A 306 10.67 -7.67 -15.54
C ILE A 306 9.98 -7.55 -16.90
N ALA A 307 8.96 -8.38 -17.17
CA ALA A 307 8.18 -8.29 -18.40
C ALA A 307 7.48 -6.93 -18.53
N CYS A 308 6.94 -6.39 -17.44
CA CYS A 308 6.34 -5.06 -17.38
C CYS A 308 7.35 -3.97 -17.84
N VAL A 309 8.52 -3.89 -17.21
CA VAL A 309 9.53 -2.87 -17.55
C VAL A 309 10.16 -3.11 -18.93
N ALA A 310 10.29 -4.36 -19.37
CA ALA A 310 10.76 -4.70 -20.70
C ALA A 310 9.78 -4.22 -21.79
N LEU A 311 8.48 -4.42 -21.60
CA LEU A 311 7.48 -3.87 -22.51
C LEU A 311 7.57 -2.34 -22.60
N MET A 312 7.74 -1.65 -21.49
CA MET A 312 7.91 -0.19 -21.48
C MET A 312 9.21 0.27 -22.16
N ALA A 313 10.28 -0.53 -22.09
CA ALA A 313 11.58 -0.18 -22.66
C ALA A 313 11.71 -0.46 -24.16
N PHE A 314 11.10 -1.55 -24.65
CA PHE A 314 11.40 -2.11 -25.97
C PHE A 314 10.23 -2.09 -26.96
N THR A 315 9.00 -1.82 -26.52
CA THR A 315 7.84 -1.83 -27.41
C THR A 315 7.35 -0.42 -27.77
N VAL A 316 6.63 -0.35 -28.89
CA VAL A 316 5.87 0.86 -29.23
C VAL A 316 4.68 0.95 -28.30
N SER A 317 4.60 2.03 -27.54
CA SER A 317 3.61 2.19 -26.50
C SER A 317 2.24 2.52 -27.09
N SER A 318 1.38 1.51 -27.18
CA SER A 318 -0.04 1.65 -27.50
C SER A 318 -0.89 1.49 -26.23
N ALA A 319 -2.13 1.95 -26.27
CA ALA A 319 -3.06 1.76 -25.15
C ALA A 319 -3.19 0.28 -24.72
N THR A 320 -3.25 -0.64 -25.68
CA THR A 320 -3.32 -2.08 -25.42
C THR A 320 -2.09 -2.58 -24.65
N ILE A 321 -0.89 -2.14 -25.06
CA ILE A 321 0.36 -2.51 -24.35
C ILE A 321 0.34 -1.94 -22.93
N MET A 322 -0.14 -0.71 -22.73
CA MET A 322 -0.24 -0.11 -21.40
C MET A 322 -1.25 -0.84 -20.49
N TYR A 323 -2.35 -1.37 -21.04
CA TYR A 323 -3.22 -2.28 -20.28
C TYR A 323 -2.49 -3.56 -19.84
N VAL A 324 -1.70 -4.18 -20.71
CA VAL A 324 -0.88 -5.36 -20.38
C VAL A 324 0.16 -5.02 -19.30
N VAL A 325 0.84 -3.89 -19.42
CA VAL A 325 1.79 -3.37 -18.42
C VAL A 325 1.11 -3.23 -17.04
N CYS A 326 -0.06 -2.61 -17.00
CA CYS A 326 -0.81 -2.44 -15.74
C CYS A 326 -1.33 -3.75 -15.17
N ILE A 327 -1.70 -4.73 -16.01
CA ILE A 327 -2.07 -6.08 -15.57
C ILE A 327 -0.85 -6.76 -14.92
N LEU A 328 0.30 -6.78 -15.59
CA LEU A 328 1.54 -7.36 -15.05
C LEU A 328 1.97 -6.66 -13.76
N MET A 329 1.83 -5.36 -13.70
CA MET A 329 2.13 -4.57 -12.50
C MET A 329 1.16 -4.88 -11.35
N GLY A 330 -0.13 -5.08 -11.64
CA GLY A 330 -1.13 -5.49 -10.67
C GLY A 330 -0.84 -6.87 -10.07
N VAL A 331 -0.35 -7.82 -10.89
CA VAL A 331 0.15 -9.13 -10.42
C VAL A 331 1.40 -8.95 -9.57
N ALA A 332 2.39 -8.17 -10.05
CA ALA A 332 3.63 -7.92 -9.30
C ALA A 332 3.38 -7.22 -7.94
N TYR A 333 2.27 -6.50 -7.80
CA TYR A 333 1.89 -5.84 -6.55
C TYR A 333 1.57 -6.82 -5.40
N LEU A 334 1.36 -8.09 -5.71
CA LEU A 334 1.27 -9.14 -4.68
C LEU A 334 2.57 -9.32 -3.89
N PHE A 335 3.72 -8.98 -4.50
CA PHE A 335 5.02 -9.16 -3.87
C PHE A 335 5.12 -8.48 -2.49
N PRO A 336 4.94 -7.16 -2.34
CA PRO A 336 5.02 -6.52 -1.05
C PRO A 336 3.86 -6.85 -0.11
N LYS A 337 2.73 -7.33 -0.62
CA LYS A 337 1.51 -7.55 0.17
C LYS A 337 1.39 -8.99 0.71
N VAL A 338 1.58 -9.97 -0.14
CA VAL A 338 1.35 -11.38 0.20
C VAL A 338 2.65 -12.08 0.55
N LEU A 339 3.69 -11.85 -0.26
CA LEU A 339 4.93 -12.61 -0.14
C LEU A 339 5.76 -12.20 1.07
N SER A 340 5.63 -10.97 1.57
CA SER A 340 6.36 -10.49 2.74
C SER A 340 6.15 -11.38 3.97
N CYS A 341 4.90 -11.69 4.30
CA CYS A 341 4.56 -12.55 5.44
C CYS A 341 4.96 -14.01 5.17
N ALA A 342 4.71 -14.51 3.95
CA ALA A 342 5.02 -15.88 3.57
C ALA A 342 6.53 -16.17 3.60
N MET A 343 7.37 -15.25 3.11
CA MET A 343 8.84 -15.38 3.16
C MET A 343 9.37 -15.38 4.58
N VAL A 344 8.86 -14.51 5.44
CA VAL A 344 9.23 -14.46 6.86
C VAL A 344 8.90 -15.79 7.55
N ASN A 345 7.67 -16.23 7.42
CA ASN A 345 7.22 -17.47 8.06
C ASN A 345 7.99 -18.70 7.55
N SER A 346 8.34 -18.71 6.27
CA SER A 346 9.12 -19.77 5.64
C SER A 346 10.58 -19.81 6.09
N ALA A 347 11.22 -18.65 6.34
CA ALA A 347 12.63 -18.54 6.69
C ALA A 347 12.88 -18.56 8.21
N PHE A 348 12.03 -17.91 9.00
CA PHE A 348 12.27 -17.61 10.42
C PHE A 348 11.19 -18.18 11.35
N GLY A 349 10.04 -18.60 10.82
CA GLY A 349 8.89 -19.06 11.60
C GLY A 349 7.99 -17.92 12.11
N PRO A 350 6.84 -18.28 12.72
CA PRO A 350 5.83 -17.31 13.14
C PRO A 350 6.13 -16.58 14.46
N LYS A 351 7.17 -16.97 15.24
CA LYS A 351 7.43 -16.48 16.61
C LYS A 351 7.50 -14.94 16.69
N ASP A 352 8.33 -14.29 15.86
CA ASP A 352 8.54 -12.83 15.83
C ASP A 352 8.08 -12.19 14.50
N SER A 353 7.14 -12.81 13.82
CA SER A 353 6.66 -12.44 12.48
C SER A 353 6.29 -10.95 12.35
N ALA A 354 5.68 -10.35 13.37
CA ALA A 354 5.33 -8.92 13.37
C ALA A 354 6.56 -8.01 13.29
N SER A 355 7.62 -8.34 14.05
CA SER A 355 8.87 -7.57 14.02
C SER A 355 9.58 -7.67 12.67
N PHE A 356 9.64 -8.87 12.10
CA PHE A 356 10.20 -9.09 10.76
C PHE A 356 9.43 -8.33 9.67
N THR A 357 8.10 -8.39 9.72
CA THR A 357 7.25 -7.66 8.76
C THR A 357 7.47 -6.16 8.86
N GLY A 358 7.69 -5.62 10.07
CA GLY A 358 8.04 -4.21 10.27
C GLY A 358 9.35 -3.82 9.57
N TRP A 359 10.40 -4.64 9.68
CA TRP A 359 11.67 -4.40 8.99
C TRP A 359 11.53 -4.47 7.46
N ILE A 360 10.78 -5.45 6.96
CA ILE A 360 10.49 -5.56 5.52
C ILE A 360 9.75 -4.32 5.03
N GLN A 361 8.73 -3.86 5.75
CA GLN A 361 7.99 -2.66 5.37
C GLN A 361 8.88 -1.42 5.37
N ALA A 362 9.82 -1.30 6.32
CA ALA A 362 10.80 -0.22 6.33
C ALA A 362 11.70 -0.27 5.08
N MET A 363 12.17 -1.45 4.66
CA MET A 363 12.99 -1.59 3.44
C MET A 363 12.21 -1.22 2.17
N ILE A 364 10.94 -1.61 2.09
CA ILE A 364 10.06 -1.20 0.98
C ILE A 364 9.93 0.32 0.93
N CYS A 365 9.72 0.97 2.07
CA CYS A 365 9.61 2.44 2.16
C CYS A 365 10.93 3.14 1.78
N ILE A 366 12.08 2.62 2.22
CA ILE A 366 13.40 3.14 1.83
C ILE A 366 13.61 2.96 0.32
N GLY A 367 13.24 1.80 -0.24
CA GLY A 367 13.26 1.57 -1.68
C GLY A 367 12.39 2.58 -2.44
N ALA A 368 11.16 2.79 -2.00
CA ALA A 368 10.25 3.78 -2.59
C ALA A 368 10.80 5.22 -2.50
N PHE A 369 11.43 5.56 -1.36
CA PHE A 369 12.06 6.87 -1.16
C PHE A 369 13.16 7.15 -2.19
N VAL A 370 14.02 6.17 -2.47
CA VAL A 370 15.17 6.33 -3.39
C VAL A 370 14.75 6.14 -4.84
N GLY A 371 13.84 5.21 -5.10
CA GLY A 371 13.55 4.73 -6.46
C GLY A 371 12.95 5.78 -7.39
N SER A 372 11.95 6.53 -6.93
CA SER A 372 11.28 7.52 -7.78
C SER A 372 12.19 8.69 -8.18
N PRO A 373 12.94 9.33 -7.28
CA PRO A 373 13.92 10.35 -7.66
C PRO A 373 15.01 9.81 -8.59
N LEU A 374 15.54 8.62 -8.31
CA LEU A 374 16.61 8.03 -9.13
C LEU A 374 16.18 7.83 -10.60
N LEU A 375 14.95 7.34 -10.81
CA LEU A 375 14.39 7.19 -12.15
C LEU A 375 14.24 8.54 -12.85
N ASN A 376 13.78 9.57 -12.11
CA ASN A 376 13.59 10.90 -12.69
C ASN A 376 14.91 11.66 -12.93
N VAL A 377 15.96 11.44 -12.14
CA VAL A 377 17.32 11.94 -12.47
C VAL A 377 17.77 11.41 -13.82
N VAL A 378 17.59 10.11 -14.08
CA VAL A 378 17.93 9.55 -15.40
C VAL A 378 17.09 10.21 -16.50
N TYR A 379 15.80 10.45 -16.25
CA TYR A 379 14.96 11.14 -17.24
C TYR A 379 15.40 12.59 -17.45
N ASP A 380 15.66 13.35 -16.41
CA ASP A 380 16.09 14.77 -16.51
C ASP A 380 17.41 14.89 -17.30
N MET A 381 18.31 13.89 -17.18
CA MET A 381 19.58 13.84 -17.92
C MET A 381 19.45 13.37 -19.38
N THR A 382 18.54 12.43 -19.67
CA THR A 382 18.47 11.76 -20.98
C THR A 382 17.21 12.06 -21.76
N GLN A 383 16.25 12.73 -21.15
CA GLN A 383 14.90 12.99 -21.69
C GLN A 383 14.18 11.70 -22.11
N SER A 384 14.53 10.56 -21.48
CA SER A 384 13.96 9.27 -21.78
C SER A 384 13.96 8.34 -20.56
N TYR A 385 12.87 7.61 -20.37
CA TYR A 385 12.78 6.57 -19.34
C TYR A 385 13.43 5.24 -19.79
N LYS A 386 13.71 5.08 -21.09
CA LYS A 386 14.18 3.80 -21.67
C LYS A 386 15.41 3.25 -20.96
N GLY A 387 16.42 4.09 -20.75
CA GLY A 387 17.66 3.70 -20.06
C GLY A 387 17.42 3.25 -18.63
N ALA A 388 16.53 3.96 -17.89
CA ALA A 388 16.17 3.60 -16.54
C ALA A 388 15.45 2.25 -16.46
N PHE A 389 14.47 1.99 -17.34
CA PHE A 389 13.79 0.70 -17.40
C PHE A 389 14.74 -0.46 -17.75
N ILE A 390 15.65 -0.27 -18.70
CA ILE A 390 16.68 -1.28 -19.02
C ILE A 390 17.56 -1.55 -17.79
N ALA A 391 17.98 -0.52 -17.05
CA ALA A 391 18.80 -0.67 -15.85
C ALA A 391 18.08 -1.39 -14.70
N MET A 392 16.74 -1.34 -14.64
CA MET A 392 15.97 -2.08 -13.64
C MET A 392 16.00 -3.60 -13.85
N ILE A 393 16.17 -4.08 -15.09
CA ILE A 393 16.19 -5.51 -15.41
C ILE A 393 17.31 -6.24 -14.66
N PRO A 394 18.61 -5.86 -14.77
CA PRO A 394 19.66 -6.52 -14.00
C PRO A 394 19.49 -6.37 -12.49
N VAL A 395 18.95 -5.25 -12.00
CA VAL A 395 18.63 -5.09 -10.57
C VAL A 395 17.59 -6.14 -10.13
N MET A 396 16.57 -6.40 -10.93
CA MET A 396 15.58 -7.43 -10.65
C MET A 396 16.14 -8.86 -10.73
N VAL A 397 17.11 -9.11 -11.61
CA VAL A 397 17.83 -10.39 -11.64
C VAL A 397 18.64 -10.59 -10.35
N VAL A 398 19.34 -9.56 -9.89
CA VAL A 398 20.04 -9.60 -8.58
C VAL A 398 19.03 -9.83 -7.44
N CYS A 399 17.89 -9.17 -7.47
CA CYS A 399 16.80 -9.37 -6.52
C CYS A 399 16.33 -10.85 -6.51
N ALA A 400 16.15 -11.47 -7.67
CA ALA A 400 15.76 -12.86 -7.78
C ALA A 400 16.82 -13.83 -7.19
N VAL A 401 18.10 -13.59 -7.48
CA VAL A 401 19.22 -14.39 -6.95
C VAL A 401 19.31 -14.26 -5.43
N LEU A 402 19.25 -13.05 -4.88
CA LEU A 402 19.24 -12.81 -3.43
C LEU A 402 18.07 -13.51 -2.75
N GLY A 403 16.87 -13.43 -3.34
CA GLY A 403 15.70 -14.10 -2.79
C GLY A 403 15.82 -15.62 -2.83
N PHE A 404 16.32 -16.17 -3.93
CA PHE A 404 16.52 -17.62 -4.07
C PHE A 404 17.51 -18.16 -3.04
N THR A 405 18.57 -17.42 -2.71
CA THR A 405 19.57 -17.79 -1.71
C THR A 405 19.10 -17.51 -0.27
N GLY A 406 18.32 -16.42 -0.07
CA GLY A 406 17.86 -15.97 1.23
C GLY A 406 16.68 -16.78 1.81
N ILE A 407 15.79 -17.32 0.95
CA ILE A 407 14.64 -18.11 1.40
C ILE A 407 15.09 -19.57 1.67
N LYS A 408 15.90 -19.78 2.71
CA LYS A 408 16.22 -21.10 3.24
C LYS A 408 15.84 -21.12 4.70
N LYS A 409 15.37 -22.27 5.20
CA LYS A 409 15.16 -22.43 6.65
C LYS A 409 16.48 -22.18 7.38
N VAL A 410 16.44 -21.32 8.37
CA VAL A 410 17.61 -21.06 9.22
C VAL A 410 17.79 -22.24 10.18
N LYS A 411 19.04 -22.68 10.42
CA LYS A 411 19.33 -23.73 11.40
C LYS A 411 18.80 -23.31 12.78
N GLY A 412 17.99 -24.17 13.39
CA GLY A 412 17.33 -23.90 14.68
C GLY A 412 15.83 -23.62 14.58
N TRP A 413 15.27 -23.75 13.39
CA TRP A 413 13.84 -23.68 13.11
C TRP A 413 13.35 -24.92 12.39
#